data_2677ddc4698f2bf3eb651851ac45714f
#
_entry.id   2677ddc4698f2bf3eb651851ac45714f
#
_cell.length_a   1.000
_cell.length_b   1.000
_cell.length_c   1.000
_cell.angle_alpha   90.00
_cell.angle_beta   90.00
_cell.angle_gamma   90.00
#
_symmetry.space_group_name_H-M   'P 1'
#
loop_
_entity.id
_entity.type
_entity.pdbx_description
1 polymer ?
#
loop_
_entity_poly.entity_id
_entity_poly.type
_entity_poly.pdbx_seq_one_letter_code
_entity_poly.pdbx_strand_id
1 'polypeptide(L)'
;MTDLPLPPQDYDFSSVLPLRMEFVFRIRIFFKERIRFTPTTPQGGRVYVPPAGGDITGPRLQGRVVPYSGADWARGRSDSAAELIAHYMLEAADGTPIYINNRGFLYGRDADGRPIPNRDQLKSQTDVAAGAATKWAIADDTYFILIPAFDCPVGPHDWLTRHVIVGRGKRIPAPDHTVFDYFIVDPPRNW
;
A
#
# COMPACT_ATOMS: atom_id res chain seq x y z
N MET A 1 15.79 23.69 -30.58
CA MET A 1 15.92 23.06 -29.25
C MET A 1 16.98 23.88 -28.53
N THR A 2 16.61 24.66 -27.55
CA THR A 2 17.55 25.39 -26.70
C THR A 2 18.16 24.37 -25.74
N ASP A 3 19.46 24.12 -25.87
CA ASP A 3 20.22 23.34 -24.90
C ASP A 3 20.11 24.05 -23.54
N LEU A 4 19.33 23.47 -22.64
CA LEU A 4 19.35 23.91 -21.25
C LEU A 4 20.74 23.58 -20.69
N PRO A 5 21.42 24.54 -20.06
CA PRO A 5 22.73 24.28 -19.48
C PRO A 5 22.58 23.15 -18.43
N LEU A 6 23.46 22.15 -18.54
CA LEU A 6 23.58 21.15 -17.49
C LEU A 6 23.94 21.81 -16.17
N PRO A 7 23.42 21.34 -15.04
CA PRO A 7 23.84 21.83 -13.74
C PRO A 7 25.35 21.63 -13.55
N PRO A 8 26.03 22.47 -12.76
CA PRO A 8 27.44 22.30 -12.45
C PRO A 8 27.72 20.86 -11.97
N GLN A 9 28.83 20.26 -12.43
CA GLN A 9 29.20 18.89 -12.01
C GLN A 9 29.70 18.83 -10.55
N ASP A 10 29.98 19.98 -9.95
CA ASP A 10 30.42 20.17 -8.57
C ASP A 10 29.30 20.61 -7.62
N TYR A 11 28.04 20.23 -7.90
CA TYR A 11 26.93 20.56 -7.03
C TYR A 11 27.12 19.94 -5.63
N ASP A 12 27.13 20.82 -4.60
CA ASP A 12 27.24 20.42 -3.20
C ASP A 12 25.87 19.97 -2.64
N PHE A 13 25.72 18.69 -2.38
CA PHE A 13 24.54 18.12 -1.75
C PHE A 13 24.57 18.12 -0.22
N SER A 14 25.62 18.65 0.42
CA SER A 14 25.75 18.65 1.89
C SER A 14 24.65 19.47 2.59
N SER A 15 24.03 20.40 1.87
CA SER A 15 22.91 21.22 2.35
C SER A 15 21.53 20.56 2.22
N VAL A 16 21.44 19.40 1.57
CA VAL A 16 20.16 18.68 1.43
C VAL A 16 19.77 18.10 2.77
N LEU A 17 18.65 18.58 3.31
CA LEU A 17 18.10 18.06 4.57
C LEU A 17 17.33 16.76 4.32
N PRO A 18 17.67 15.67 5.02
CA PRO A 18 16.92 14.43 4.92
C PRO A 18 15.52 14.62 5.53
N LEU A 19 14.51 14.05 4.88
CA LEU A 19 13.17 13.98 5.45
C LEU A 19 13.14 12.95 6.59
N ARG A 20 12.49 13.30 7.70
CA ARG A 20 12.21 12.37 8.78
C ARG A 20 10.95 11.57 8.47
N MET A 21 10.87 10.37 8.98
CA MET A 21 9.63 9.59 8.99
C MET A 21 9.34 9.12 10.41
N GLU A 22 8.09 9.25 10.85
CA GLU A 22 7.64 8.81 12.15
C GLU A 22 6.46 7.85 11.99
N PHE A 23 6.53 6.69 12.65
CA PHE A 23 5.44 5.72 12.67
C PHE A 23 4.22 6.30 13.38
N VAL A 24 3.05 6.20 12.73
CA VAL A 24 1.81 6.77 13.27
C VAL A 24 0.76 5.73 13.58
N PHE A 25 0.58 4.72 12.75
CA PHE A 25 -0.33 3.60 13.00
C PHE A 25 -0.07 2.44 12.05
N ARG A 26 -0.61 1.29 12.43
CA ARG A 26 -0.64 0.04 11.66
C ARG A 26 -2.08 -0.33 11.34
N ILE A 27 -2.33 -0.75 10.11
CA ILE A 27 -3.56 -1.44 9.73
C ILE A 27 -3.24 -2.91 9.50
N ARG A 28 -4.01 -3.79 10.13
CA ARG A 28 -4.07 -5.21 9.78
C ARG A 28 -5.41 -5.47 9.10
N ILE A 29 -5.38 -5.87 7.84
CA ILE A 29 -6.57 -6.04 7.02
C ILE A 29 -6.72 -7.49 6.56
N PHE A 30 -7.89 -8.06 6.80
CA PHE A 30 -8.27 -9.41 6.36
C PHE A 30 -9.06 -9.35 5.07
N PHE A 31 -8.91 -10.39 4.24
CA PHE A 31 -9.61 -10.52 2.98
C PHE A 31 -10.36 -11.84 2.94
N LYS A 32 -11.55 -11.85 2.33
CA LYS A 32 -12.35 -13.06 2.20
C LYS A 32 -12.07 -13.77 0.89
N GLU A 33 -12.20 -13.08 -0.21
CA GLU A 33 -11.99 -13.60 -1.57
C GLU A 33 -11.21 -12.60 -2.41
N ARG A 34 -10.49 -13.14 -3.39
CA ARG A 34 -9.84 -12.36 -4.44
C ARG A 34 -10.38 -12.82 -5.77
N ILE A 35 -11.02 -11.92 -6.50
CA ILE A 35 -11.58 -12.21 -7.80
C ILE A 35 -10.72 -11.57 -8.87
N ARG A 36 -10.05 -12.40 -9.65
CA ARG A 36 -9.36 -11.95 -10.87
C ARG A 36 -10.37 -12.01 -12.01
N PHE A 37 -10.97 -10.88 -12.39
CA PHE A 37 -12.03 -10.83 -13.39
C PHE A 37 -11.55 -10.40 -14.78
N THR A 38 -10.37 -9.79 -14.88
CA THR A 38 -9.74 -9.47 -16.17
C THR A 38 -8.32 -9.99 -16.17
N PRO A 39 -8.11 -11.29 -16.49
CA PRO A 39 -6.78 -11.90 -16.40
C PRO A 39 -5.77 -11.29 -17.36
N THR A 40 -6.23 -10.83 -18.52
CA THR A 40 -5.39 -10.19 -19.54
C THR A 40 -6.20 -9.14 -20.29
N THR A 41 -5.70 -7.92 -20.33
CA THR A 41 -6.24 -6.80 -21.13
C THR A 41 -5.10 -5.94 -21.65
N PRO A 42 -5.33 -5.03 -22.63
CA PRO A 42 -4.31 -4.06 -23.05
C PRO A 42 -3.75 -3.20 -21.90
N GLN A 43 -4.52 -3.03 -20.81
CA GLN A 43 -4.09 -2.30 -19.60
C GLN A 43 -3.54 -3.23 -18.51
N GLY A 44 -3.36 -4.52 -18.76
CA GLY A 44 -2.98 -5.54 -17.80
C GLY A 44 -4.19 -6.24 -17.16
N GLY A 45 -3.92 -7.20 -16.27
CA GLY A 45 -4.97 -7.91 -15.53
C GLY A 45 -5.50 -7.07 -14.36
N ARG A 46 -6.75 -7.33 -13.94
CA ARG A 46 -7.36 -6.65 -12.81
C ARG A 46 -7.89 -7.64 -11.78
N VAL A 47 -7.71 -7.29 -10.51
CA VAL A 47 -8.13 -8.10 -9.37
C VAL A 47 -9.04 -7.26 -8.47
N TYR A 48 -10.08 -7.87 -7.95
CA TYR A 48 -10.96 -7.30 -6.93
C TYR A 48 -10.69 -7.99 -5.59
N VAL A 49 -10.37 -7.20 -4.56
CA VAL A 49 -10.02 -7.70 -3.23
C VAL A 49 -10.77 -6.89 -2.17
N PRO A 50 -11.99 -7.32 -1.78
CA PRO A 50 -12.76 -6.63 -0.76
C PRO A 50 -12.18 -6.89 0.63
N PRO A 51 -12.12 -5.87 1.52
CA PRO A 51 -11.76 -6.06 2.91
C PRO A 51 -12.86 -6.81 3.65
N ALA A 52 -12.51 -7.85 4.40
CA ALA A 52 -13.43 -8.54 5.31
C ALA A 52 -13.45 -7.91 6.71
N GLY A 53 -12.66 -6.87 6.93
CA GLY A 53 -12.46 -6.19 8.19
C GLY A 53 -10.99 -6.13 8.57
N GLY A 54 -10.73 -5.67 9.79
CA GLY A 54 -9.38 -5.51 10.31
C GLY A 54 -9.32 -4.56 11.48
N ASP A 55 -8.13 -4.37 12.01
CA ASP A 55 -7.88 -3.47 13.13
C ASP A 55 -6.83 -2.43 12.78
N ILE A 56 -6.90 -1.32 13.51
CA ILE A 56 -5.96 -0.21 13.44
C ILE A 56 -5.37 -0.02 14.82
N THR A 57 -4.04 -0.05 14.91
CA THR A 57 -3.32 0.12 16.18
C THR A 57 -2.15 1.08 15.97
N GLY A 58 -1.92 1.98 16.91
CA GLY A 58 -0.79 2.88 16.84
C GLY A 58 -0.88 4.05 17.81
N PRO A 59 0.18 4.86 17.89
CA PRO A 59 0.23 6.00 18.78
C PRO A 59 -0.71 7.15 18.38
N ARG A 60 -1.06 7.25 17.08
CA ARG A 60 -1.84 8.37 16.55
C ARG A 60 -3.24 8.01 16.06
N LEU A 61 -3.48 6.74 15.76
CA LEU A 61 -4.79 6.26 15.31
C LEU A 61 -5.00 4.83 15.82
N GLN A 62 -6.19 4.60 16.36
CA GLN A 62 -6.72 3.29 16.76
C GLN A 62 -8.14 3.16 16.20
N GLY A 63 -8.57 1.94 15.88
CA GLY A 63 -9.88 1.72 15.29
C GLY A 63 -9.98 0.41 14.53
N ARG A 64 -10.80 0.42 13.50
CA ARG A 64 -11.06 -0.77 12.66
C ARG A 64 -11.19 -0.45 11.18
N VAL A 65 -10.97 -1.45 10.35
CA VAL A 65 -11.34 -1.43 8.94
C VAL A 65 -12.82 -1.83 8.84
N VAL A 66 -13.63 -1.00 8.21
CA VAL A 66 -15.05 -1.29 8.02
C VAL A 66 -15.21 -2.40 6.97
N PRO A 67 -15.81 -3.55 7.33
CA PRO A 67 -15.96 -4.66 6.40
C PRO A 67 -16.77 -4.28 5.15
N TYR A 68 -16.33 -4.75 4.00
CA TYR A 68 -17.05 -4.59 2.71
C TYR A 68 -17.33 -3.13 2.30
N SER A 69 -16.60 -2.18 2.86
CA SER A 69 -16.78 -0.74 2.58
C SER A 69 -16.10 -0.27 1.28
N GLY A 70 -15.52 -1.18 0.53
CA GLY A 70 -14.81 -0.91 -0.72
C GLY A 70 -13.98 -2.10 -1.16
N ALA A 71 -12.93 -1.85 -1.94
CA ALA A 71 -12.03 -2.90 -2.40
C ALA A 71 -10.67 -2.34 -2.86
N ASP A 72 -9.67 -3.22 -2.93
CA ASP A 72 -8.51 -3.03 -3.79
C ASP A 72 -8.83 -3.53 -5.20
N TRP A 73 -8.69 -2.64 -6.16
CA TRP A 73 -8.87 -2.89 -7.60
C TRP A 73 -7.50 -3.02 -8.27
N ALA A 74 -6.62 -3.81 -7.70
CA ALA A 74 -5.26 -3.97 -8.15
C ALA A 74 -5.16 -4.29 -9.64
N ARG A 75 -4.14 -3.76 -10.28
CA ARG A 75 -3.87 -3.95 -11.70
C ARG A 75 -2.46 -4.51 -11.91
N GLY A 76 -2.35 -5.59 -12.66
CA GLY A 76 -1.07 -6.09 -13.17
C GLY A 76 -0.58 -5.21 -14.32
N ARG A 77 0.66 -4.75 -14.27
CA ARG A 77 1.32 -3.97 -15.31
C ARG A 77 2.15 -4.89 -16.22
N SER A 78 2.49 -4.40 -17.41
CA SER A 78 3.35 -5.14 -18.36
C SER A 78 4.80 -5.27 -17.88
N ASP A 79 5.24 -4.41 -16.96
CA ASP A 79 6.57 -4.43 -16.35
C ASP A 79 6.64 -5.34 -15.11
N SER A 80 5.66 -6.19 -14.91
CA SER A 80 5.56 -7.14 -13.78
C SER A 80 5.25 -6.52 -12.42
N ALA A 81 5.12 -5.22 -12.29
CA ALA A 81 4.63 -4.59 -11.08
C ALA A 81 3.10 -4.71 -10.96
N ALA A 82 2.59 -4.84 -9.75
CA ALA A 82 1.18 -4.62 -9.46
C ALA A 82 0.98 -3.17 -8.99
N GLU A 83 0.05 -2.48 -9.62
CA GLU A 83 -0.46 -1.20 -9.12
C GLU A 83 -1.65 -1.48 -8.20
N LEU A 84 -1.57 -0.98 -6.99
CA LEU A 84 -2.62 -1.10 -5.98
C LEU A 84 -3.49 0.16 -6.01
N ILE A 85 -4.81 -0.04 -6.01
CA ILE A 85 -5.79 1.05 -6.08
C ILE A 85 -6.92 0.69 -5.13
N ALA A 86 -6.70 0.89 -3.84
CA ALA A 86 -7.64 0.49 -2.80
C ALA A 86 -8.43 1.70 -2.27
N HIS A 87 -9.74 1.53 -2.21
CA HIS A 87 -10.67 2.51 -1.64
C HIS A 87 -11.57 1.79 -0.64
N TYR A 88 -11.54 2.21 0.61
CA TYR A 88 -12.39 1.64 1.67
C TYR A 88 -12.50 2.60 2.86
N MET A 89 -13.35 2.23 3.81
CA MET A 89 -13.59 3.01 5.01
C MET A 89 -12.86 2.43 6.22
N LEU A 90 -12.36 3.33 7.04
CA LEU A 90 -11.88 3.08 8.38
C LEU A 90 -12.85 3.75 9.36
N GLU A 91 -12.87 3.28 10.59
CA GLU A 91 -13.56 3.92 11.70
C GLU A 91 -12.59 4.02 12.87
N ALA A 92 -12.34 5.23 13.32
CA ALA A 92 -11.51 5.47 14.49
C ALA A 92 -12.21 4.97 15.77
N ALA A 93 -11.45 4.78 16.86
CA ALA A 93 -11.99 4.27 18.14
C ALA A 93 -13.08 5.16 18.74
N ASP A 94 -13.12 6.43 18.40
CA ASP A 94 -14.16 7.39 18.80
C ASP A 94 -15.38 7.39 17.86
N GLY A 95 -15.43 6.48 16.87
CA GLY A 95 -16.50 6.38 15.89
C GLY A 95 -16.35 7.30 14.67
N THR A 96 -15.29 8.10 14.58
CA THR A 96 -15.07 8.98 13.43
C THR A 96 -14.85 8.16 12.15
N PRO A 97 -15.65 8.37 11.08
CA PRO A 97 -15.44 7.72 9.79
C PRO A 97 -14.25 8.35 9.05
N ILE A 98 -13.41 7.51 8.47
CA ILE A 98 -12.24 7.92 7.70
C ILE A 98 -12.25 7.19 6.36
N TYR A 99 -12.26 7.92 5.26
CA TYR A 99 -12.05 7.35 3.93
C TYR A 99 -10.56 7.25 3.65
N ILE A 100 -10.14 6.15 3.06
CA ILE A 100 -8.77 5.95 2.57
C ILE A 100 -8.76 5.61 1.08
N ASN A 101 -7.97 6.35 0.31
CA ASN A 101 -7.56 6.02 -1.05
C ASN A 101 -6.09 5.57 -1.00
N ASN A 102 -5.87 4.27 -0.91
CA ASN A 102 -4.56 3.69 -0.67
C ASN A 102 -3.97 3.21 -2.00
N ARG A 103 -3.05 3.96 -2.56
CA ARG A 103 -2.41 3.68 -3.85
C ARG A 103 -0.95 3.35 -3.68
N GLY A 104 -0.42 2.48 -4.54
CA GLY A 104 0.99 2.13 -4.49
C GLY A 104 1.39 1.02 -5.43
N PHE A 105 2.54 0.42 -5.14
CA PHE A 105 3.11 -0.62 -5.98
C PHE A 105 3.56 -1.82 -5.14
N LEU A 106 3.38 -2.99 -5.74
CA LEU A 106 3.83 -4.26 -5.20
C LEU A 106 4.56 -5.05 -6.30
N TYR A 107 5.83 -5.39 -6.07
CA TYR A 107 6.61 -6.24 -6.96
C TYR A 107 7.79 -6.87 -6.23
N GLY A 108 8.25 -8.05 -6.69
CA GLY A 108 9.55 -8.61 -6.34
C GLY A 108 10.67 -7.80 -6.98
N ARG A 109 11.90 -7.93 -6.50
CA ARG A 109 13.09 -7.29 -7.07
C ARG A 109 14.12 -8.34 -7.48
N ASP A 110 14.79 -8.09 -8.60
CA ASP A 110 16.04 -8.78 -8.92
C ASP A 110 17.24 -8.12 -8.19
N ALA A 111 18.43 -8.64 -8.44
CA ALA A 111 19.66 -8.13 -7.83
C ALA A 111 19.95 -6.65 -8.18
N ASP A 112 19.43 -6.18 -9.31
CA ASP A 112 19.56 -4.79 -9.78
C ASP A 112 18.40 -3.89 -9.29
N GLY A 113 17.46 -4.44 -8.50
CA GLY A 113 16.29 -3.73 -7.98
C GLY A 113 15.14 -3.57 -9.00
N ARG A 114 15.22 -4.21 -10.17
CA ARG A 114 14.18 -4.14 -11.21
C ARG A 114 12.98 -5.00 -10.82
N PRO A 115 11.76 -4.61 -11.22
CA PRO A 115 10.58 -5.43 -11.01
C PRO A 115 10.71 -6.80 -11.68
N ILE A 116 10.48 -7.85 -10.91
CA ILE A 116 10.30 -9.20 -11.42
C ILE A 116 8.87 -9.65 -11.12
N PRO A 117 8.31 -10.57 -11.95
CA PRO A 117 7.00 -11.12 -11.66
C PRO A 117 6.99 -11.70 -10.26
N ASN A 118 6.09 -11.21 -9.43
CA ASN A 118 5.80 -11.93 -8.19
C ASN A 118 5.16 -13.26 -8.61
N ARG A 119 5.90 -14.35 -8.49
CA ARG A 119 5.46 -15.69 -8.92
C ARG A 119 4.10 -16.07 -8.33
N ASP A 120 3.77 -15.51 -7.18
CA ASP A 120 2.50 -15.75 -6.51
C ASP A 120 1.32 -14.96 -7.11
N GLN A 121 1.56 -13.88 -7.86
CA GLN A 121 0.51 -13.20 -8.61
C GLN A 121 0.13 -13.94 -9.92
N LEU A 122 0.99 -14.81 -10.41
CA LEU A 122 0.81 -15.56 -11.65
C LEU A 122 0.10 -16.91 -11.45
N LYS A 123 -0.06 -17.37 -10.21
CA LYS A 123 -0.81 -18.60 -9.95
C LYS A 123 -2.29 -18.36 -10.25
N SER A 124 -2.78 -19.12 -11.22
CA SER A 124 -4.16 -19.06 -11.68
C SER A 124 -5.15 -19.42 -10.56
N GLN A 125 -6.41 -19.01 -10.69
CA GLN A 125 -7.49 -19.45 -9.81
C GLN A 125 -7.60 -20.99 -9.74
N THR A 126 -7.14 -21.71 -10.75
CA THR A 126 -7.06 -23.17 -10.80
C THR A 126 -6.12 -23.74 -9.73
N ASP A 127 -5.01 -23.07 -9.40
CA ASP A 127 -4.08 -23.56 -8.38
C ASP A 127 -4.61 -23.33 -6.95
N VAL A 128 -5.44 -22.31 -6.77
CA VAL A 128 -6.14 -22.05 -5.50
C VAL A 128 -7.23 -23.07 -5.27
N ALA A 129 -7.96 -23.46 -6.32
CA ALA A 129 -9.01 -24.49 -6.27
C ALA A 129 -8.43 -25.90 -6.01
N ALA A 130 -7.17 -26.15 -6.36
CA ALA A 130 -6.49 -27.42 -6.15
C ALA A 130 -5.95 -27.61 -4.70
N GLY A 131 -6.24 -26.71 -3.76
CA GLY A 131 -5.85 -26.85 -2.36
C GLY A 131 -4.35 -26.71 -2.09
N ALA A 132 -3.57 -26.27 -3.09
CA ALA A 132 -2.19 -25.90 -2.88
C ALA A 132 -2.16 -24.67 -1.99
N ALA A 133 -1.81 -24.82 -0.72
CA ALA A 133 -1.52 -23.73 0.18
C ALA A 133 -0.46 -22.83 -0.48
N THR A 134 -0.92 -21.76 -1.10
CA THR A 134 -0.04 -20.77 -1.69
C THR A 134 0.74 -20.15 -0.56
N LYS A 135 1.98 -20.59 -0.38
CA LYS A 135 2.93 -19.92 0.49
C LYS A 135 3.24 -18.57 -0.15
N TRP A 136 2.45 -17.58 0.22
CA TRP A 136 2.69 -16.17 -0.08
C TRP A 136 3.84 -15.69 0.84
N ALA A 137 5.00 -16.32 0.72
CA ALA A 137 6.19 -15.77 1.31
C ALA A 137 6.57 -14.56 0.42
N ILE A 138 6.09 -13.39 0.78
CA ILE A 138 6.69 -12.16 0.28
C ILE A 138 8.10 -12.17 0.84
N ALA A 139 9.07 -12.36 -0.04
CA ALA A 139 10.47 -12.28 0.31
C ALA A 139 10.75 -10.91 0.96
N ASP A 140 11.71 -10.84 1.87
CA ASP A 140 12.02 -9.59 2.60
C ASP A 140 12.45 -8.44 1.68
N ASP A 141 12.77 -8.73 0.41
CA ASP A 141 13.14 -7.77 -0.65
C ASP A 141 11.98 -7.34 -1.57
N THR A 142 10.73 -7.69 -1.22
CA THR A 142 9.56 -7.22 -1.97
C THR A 142 9.36 -5.72 -1.78
N TYR A 143 9.22 -4.99 -2.89
CA TYR A 143 8.75 -3.60 -2.83
C TYR A 143 7.24 -3.58 -2.63
N PHE A 144 6.79 -3.05 -1.50
CA PHE A 144 5.36 -2.92 -1.19
C PHE A 144 5.14 -1.59 -0.47
N ILE A 145 5.10 -0.50 -1.25
CA ILE A 145 4.99 0.87 -0.76
C ILE A 145 3.71 1.52 -1.28
N LEU A 146 3.09 2.29 -0.41
CA LEU A 146 1.82 2.96 -0.64
C LEU A 146 1.94 4.45 -0.32
N ILE A 147 1.14 5.24 -1.01
CA ILE A 147 0.96 6.67 -0.78
C ILE A 147 -0.55 6.87 -0.60
N PRO A 148 -1.06 6.70 0.65
CA PRO A 148 -2.47 6.90 0.93
C PRO A 148 -2.85 8.38 0.89
N ALA A 149 -4.07 8.65 0.44
CA ALA A 149 -4.77 9.90 0.70
C ALA A 149 -5.98 9.59 1.61
N PHE A 150 -6.22 10.47 2.57
CA PHE A 150 -7.31 10.31 3.52
C PHE A 150 -8.31 11.46 3.39
N ASP A 151 -9.55 11.17 3.76
CA ASP A 151 -10.59 12.16 3.95
C ASP A 151 -11.39 11.80 5.22
N CYS A 152 -11.63 12.79 6.08
CA CYS A 152 -12.36 12.62 7.32
C CYS A 152 -12.93 13.96 7.80
N PRO A 153 -13.92 13.96 8.71
CA PRO A 153 -14.44 15.18 9.34
C PRO A 153 -13.32 16.00 10.01
N VAL A 154 -13.50 17.32 10.01
CA VAL A 154 -12.66 18.22 10.80
C VAL A 154 -12.72 17.83 12.28
N GLY A 155 -11.58 17.67 12.92
CA GLY A 155 -11.50 17.24 14.31
C GLY A 155 -10.19 16.50 14.66
N PRO A 156 -10.20 15.58 15.63
CA PRO A 156 -8.99 14.94 16.15
C PRO A 156 -8.15 14.19 15.12
N HIS A 157 -8.78 13.75 14.02
CA HIS A 157 -8.14 12.91 13.00
C HIS A 157 -7.85 13.67 11.70
N ASP A 158 -8.18 14.95 11.58
CA ASP A 158 -8.01 15.74 10.36
C ASP A 158 -6.54 15.98 9.96
N TRP A 159 -5.60 15.68 10.86
CA TRP A 159 -4.17 15.64 10.55
C TRP A 159 -3.85 14.67 9.41
N LEU A 160 -4.64 13.60 9.23
CA LEU A 160 -4.51 12.65 8.12
C LEU A 160 -4.64 13.31 6.75
N THR A 161 -5.44 14.38 6.65
CA THR A 161 -5.73 15.09 5.38
C THR A 161 -4.70 16.16 5.02
N ARG A 162 -3.82 16.52 5.96
CA ARG A 162 -2.87 17.64 5.83
C ARG A 162 -1.41 17.23 5.74
N HIS A 163 -1.11 15.94 5.89
CA HIS A 163 0.26 15.48 5.88
C HIS A 163 0.48 14.43 4.79
N VAL A 164 1.70 14.39 4.28
CA VAL A 164 2.14 13.29 3.44
C VAL A 164 2.38 12.07 4.33
N ILE A 165 1.69 10.99 4.01
CA ILE A 165 1.82 9.71 4.69
C ILE A 165 2.28 8.67 3.68
N VAL A 166 3.20 7.82 4.08
CA VAL A 166 3.64 6.66 3.30
C VAL A 166 3.36 5.39 4.07
N GLY A 167 2.98 4.35 3.34
CA GLY A 167 2.69 3.03 3.90
C GLY A 167 3.69 1.99 3.42
N ARG A 168 4.08 1.08 4.30
CA ARG A 168 4.83 -0.13 3.94
C ARG A 168 3.97 -1.34 4.21
N GLY A 169 3.71 -2.14 3.17
CA GLY A 169 2.92 -3.36 3.25
C GLY A 169 3.77 -4.59 3.52
N LYS A 170 3.16 -5.56 4.20
CA LYS A 170 3.68 -6.92 4.35
C LYS A 170 2.52 -7.90 4.29
N ARG A 171 2.64 -8.89 3.41
CA ARG A 171 1.67 -9.98 3.33
C ARG A 171 1.96 -11.05 4.35
N ILE A 172 0.96 -11.50 5.09
CA ILE A 172 1.05 -12.60 6.07
C ILE A 172 0.19 -13.75 5.55
N PRO A 173 0.77 -14.95 5.33
CA PRO A 173 0.06 -16.05 4.67
C PRO A 173 -0.92 -16.80 5.57
N ALA A 174 -0.71 -16.81 6.89
CA ALA A 174 -1.54 -17.61 7.80
C ALA A 174 -1.73 -16.92 9.17
N PRO A 175 -2.95 -16.50 9.55
CA PRO A 175 -4.11 -16.36 8.67
C PRO A 175 -3.89 -15.32 7.59
N ASP A 176 -4.56 -15.49 6.42
CA ASP A 176 -4.34 -14.62 5.26
C ASP A 176 -4.77 -13.18 5.52
N HIS A 177 -3.78 -12.28 5.68
CA HIS A 177 -4.00 -10.85 5.86
C HIS A 177 -2.81 -10.02 5.36
N THR A 178 -3.00 -8.73 5.28
CA THR A 178 -1.92 -7.78 4.99
C THR A 178 -1.78 -6.83 6.18
N VAL A 179 -0.53 -6.55 6.53
CA VAL A 179 -0.17 -5.54 7.52
C VAL A 179 0.39 -4.34 6.76
N PHE A 180 -0.09 -3.15 7.10
CA PHE A 180 0.42 -1.88 6.59
C PHE A 180 0.90 -1.02 7.75
N ASP A 181 2.18 -0.65 7.75
CA ASP A 181 2.74 0.34 8.66
C ASP A 181 2.74 1.70 7.97
N TYR A 182 2.13 2.69 8.58
CA TYR A 182 2.04 4.05 8.06
C TYR A 182 2.94 4.99 8.83
N PHE A 183 3.63 5.83 8.06
CA PHE A 183 4.59 6.80 8.55
C PHE A 183 4.23 8.18 8.00
N ILE A 184 4.25 9.17 8.87
CA ILE A 184 4.14 10.56 8.46
C ILE A 184 5.52 11.05 8.02
N VAL A 185 5.55 11.84 6.96
CA VAL A 185 6.77 12.43 6.44
C VAL A 185 6.95 13.82 7.04
N ASP A 186 8.12 14.06 7.60
CA ASP A 186 8.59 15.31 8.17
C ASP A 186 7.60 16.01 9.14
N PRO A 187 7.12 15.30 10.19
CA PRO A 187 6.22 15.89 11.16
C PRO A 187 6.91 17.04 11.93
N PRO A 188 6.12 17.99 12.48
CA PRO A 188 6.65 19.00 13.40
C PRO A 188 7.43 18.37 14.54
N ARG A 189 8.50 19.02 15.02
CA ARG A 189 9.37 18.43 16.06
C ARG A 189 8.69 18.22 17.41
N ASN A 190 7.64 18.99 17.69
CA ASN A 190 6.86 18.94 18.94
C ASN A 190 5.42 18.45 18.71
N TRP A 191 5.26 17.47 17.86
CA TRP A 191 3.95 16.96 17.48
C TRP A 191 3.49 15.76 18.29
#